data_c519439d56c32195b1499d7b7d97deef
#
_entry.id   c519439d56c32195b1499d7b7d97deef
#
_cell.length_a   1.000
_cell.length_b   1.000
_cell.length_c   1.000
_cell.angle_alpha   90.00
_cell.angle_beta   90.00
_cell.angle_gamma   90.00
#
_symmetry.space_group_name_H-M   'P 1'
#
loop_
_entity.id
_entity.type
_entity.pdbx_description
1 polymer ?
#
loop_
_entity_poly.entity_id
_entity_poly.type
_entity_poly.pdbx_seq_one_letter_code
_entity_poly.pdbx_strand_id
1 'polypeptide(L)'
;DSSTSRGLGDVYKRQDLYHQIGIDPPQGVLLYGPPGTGKTMLVKAVANATTASFIRVVGSEFVQKYLGEGPRMVRDVFRLARENAPSIIFIDEIDAIATKRFDAQTGADREVQRILLELLTQMDGFDQGSNVKVIMATNRADTLDPALLRPGRLDRKIEFPLPNRREKRLIFQTICGRMNLSP
;
A
#
# COMPACT_ATOMS: atom_id res chain seq x y z
N ASP A 1 -6.45 2.28 17.23
CA ASP A 1 -6.51 0.82 17.37
C ASP A 1 -5.12 0.22 17.37
N SER A 2 -4.67 -0.18 18.56
CA SER A 2 -3.34 -0.79 18.76
C SER A 2 -3.17 -2.16 18.09
N SER A 3 -4.25 -2.78 17.64
CA SER A 3 -4.23 -4.10 17.01
C SER A 3 -3.77 -4.06 15.55
N THR A 4 -4.13 -3.02 14.82
CA THR A 4 -3.79 -2.87 13.38
C THR A 4 -2.33 -2.47 13.18
N SER A 5 -1.80 -1.58 14.05
CA SER A 5 -0.39 -1.19 14.01
C SER A 5 0.54 -2.31 14.47
N ARG A 6 0.10 -3.15 15.41
CA ARG A 6 0.84 -4.37 15.81
C ARG A 6 0.94 -5.38 14.67
N GLY A 7 -0.12 -5.57 13.87
CA GLY A 7 -0.12 -6.54 12.77
C GLY A 7 0.93 -6.25 11.70
N LEU A 8 1.14 -4.99 11.34
CA LEU A 8 2.16 -4.60 10.34
C LEU A 8 3.58 -4.61 10.91
N GLY A 9 3.78 -4.15 12.15
CA GLY A 9 5.08 -4.18 12.81
C GLY A 9 5.53 -5.60 13.19
N ASP A 10 4.58 -6.47 13.55
CA ASP A 10 4.87 -7.86 13.92
C ASP A 10 5.29 -8.72 12.72
N VAL A 11 4.78 -8.44 11.51
CA VAL A 11 5.22 -9.13 10.29
C VAL A 11 6.72 -8.89 10.02
N TYR A 12 7.22 -7.68 10.27
CA TYR A 12 8.64 -7.37 10.11
C TYR A 12 9.52 -7.96 11.20
N LYS A 13 9.03 -7.97 12.45
CA LYS A 13 9.78 -8.45 13.62
C LYS A 13 9.77 -9.96 13.79
N ARG A 14 8.90 -10.68 13.07
CA ARG A 14 8.67 -12.12 13.24
C ARG A 14 8.83 -12.93 11.96
N GLN A 15 9.65 -12.47 11.01
CA GLN A 15 9.95 -13.25 9.81
C GLN A 15 10.48 -14.63 10.15
N ASP A 16 11.37 -14.73 11.15
CA ASP A 16 11.92 -16.00 11.60
C ASP A 16 10.83 -16.97 12.10
N LEU A 17 9.77 -16.44 12.72
CA LEU A 17 8.65 -17.26 13.20
C LEU A 17 7.83 -17.86 12.04
N TYR A 18 7.61 -17.09 10.97
CA TYR A 18 6.92 -17.58 9.77
C TYR A 18 7.72 -18.71 9.10
N HIS A 19 9.04 -18.55 9.01
CA HIS A 19 9.91 -19.60 8.47
C HIS A 19 9.91 -20.88 9.33
N GLN A 20 9.88 -20.74 10.65
CA GLN A 20 9.84 -21.87 11.59
C GLN A 20 8.54 -22.70 11.47
N ILE A 21 7.41 -22.06 11.17
CA ILE A 21 6.11 -22.74 11.00
C ILE A 21 5.80 -23.10 9.54
N GLY A 22 6.76 -22.85 8.60
CA GLY A 22 6.61 -23.19 7.19
C GLY A 22 5.55 -22.37 6.44
N ILE A 23 5.24 -21.16 6.91
CA ILE A 23 4.30 -20.23 6.26
C ILE A 23 5.08 -19.07 5.68
N ASP A 24 4.86 -18.77 4.41
CA ASP A 24 5.46 -17.60 3.77
C ASP A 24 4.92 -16.29 4.38
N PRO A 25 5.80 -15.34 4.77
CA PRO A 25 5.36 -14.06 5.27
C PRO A 25 4.64 -13.27 4.17
N PRO A 26 3.54 -12.58 4.49
CA PRO A 26 2.80 -11.82 3.49
C PRO A 26 3.70 -10.76 2.85
N GLN A 27 3.68 -10.67 1.53
CA GLN A 27 4.49 -9.74 0.77
C GLN A 27 3.75 -8.43 0.51
N GLY A 28 2.43 -8.50 0.33
CA GLY A 28 1.60 -7.36 0.03
C GLY A 28 0.41 -7.20 0.95
N VAL A 29 0.09 -5.95 1.28
CA VAL A 29 -1.05 -5.56 2.12
C VAL A 29 -1.89 -4.51 1.39
N LEU A 30 -3.19 -4.72 1.31
CA LEU A 30 -4.14 -3.74 0.83
C LEU A 30 -4.87 -3.06 2.00
N LEU A 31 -4.77 -1.74 2.09
CA LEU A 31 -5.56 -0.91 3.00
C LEU A 31 -6.73 -0.32 2.22
N TYR A 32 -7.95 -0.55 2.66
CA TYR A 32 -9.12 -0.03 1.95
C TYR A 32 -10.16 0.55 2.90
N GLY A 33 -11.00 1.44 2.41
CA GLY A 33 -12.06 2.08 3.17
C GLY A 33 -12.27 3.54 2.76
N PRO A 34 -13.27 4.23 3.33
CA PRO A 34 -13.60 5.61 2.98
C PRO A 34 -12.42 6.57 3.09
N PRO A 35 -12.42 7.68 2.34
CA PRO A 35 -11.38 8.70 2.46
C PRO A 35 -11.38 9.31 3.87
N GLY A 36 -10.21 9.79 4.31
CA GLY A 36 -10.06 10.44 5.60
C GLY A 36 -10.02 9.49 6.82
N THR A 37 -10.01 8.18 6.63
CA THR A 37 -9.95 7.19 7.73
C THR A 37 -8.54 6.95 8.28
N GLY A 38 -7.52 7.64 7.74
CA GLY A 38 -6.16 7.61 8.29
C GLY A 38 -5.23 6.53 7.69
N LYS A 39 -5.58 5.91 6.57
CA LYS A 39 -4.76 4.88 5.89
C LYS A 39 -3.31 5.32 5.69
N THR A 40 -3.09 6.46 5.04
CA THR A 40 -1.76 7.02 4.78
C THR A 40 -1.01 7.39 6.07
N MET A 41 -1.73 7.89 7.08
CA MET A 41 -1.15 8.25 8.37
C MET A 41 -0.64 7.04 9.13
N LEU A 42 -1.40 5.93 9.11
CA LEU A 42 -0.96 4.68 9.73
C LEU A 42 0.33 4.16 9.08
N VAL A 43 0.39 4.15 7.75
CA VAL A 43 1.58 3.64 7.04
C VAL A 43 2.82 4.48 7.36
N LYS A 44 2.68 5.81 7.44
CA LYS A 44 3.77 6.68 7.89
C LYS A 44 4.22 6.36 9.33
N ALA A 45 3.27 6.11 10.22
CA ALA A 45 3.60 5.74 11.61
C ALA A 45 4.33 4.39 11.68
N VAL A 46 3.91 3.42 10.89
CA VAL A 46 4.60 2.12 10.76
C VAL A 46 6.02 2.29 10.21
N ALA A 47 6.18 3.09 9.15
CA ALA A 47 7.49 3.37 8.57
C ALA A 47 8.44 4.00 9.58
N ASN A 48 7.96 4.98 10.36
CA ASN A 48 8.76 5.62 11.41
C ASN A 48 9.09 4.68 12.58
N ALA A 49 8.28 3.65 12.80
CA ALA A 49 8.50 2.66 13.86
C ALA A 49 9.44 1.51 13.44
N THR A 50 9.84 1.47 12.18
CA THR A 50 10.73 0.46 11.60
C THR A 50 12.02 1.11 11.10
N THR A 51 13.08 0.31 10.97
CA THR A 51 14.35 0.75 10.35
C THR A 51 14.35 0.61 8.82
N ALA A 52 13.21 0.25 8.22
CA ALA A 52 13.08 0.04 6.79
C ALA A 52 13.02 1.35 6.02
N SER A 53 13.64 1.37 4.84
CA SER A 53 13.53 2.47 3.90
C SER A 53 12.09 2.61 3.41
N PHE A 54 11.56 3.83 3.36
CA PHE A 54 10.17 4.09 3.00
C PHE A 54 10.07 4.83 1.68
N ILE A 55 9.47 4.19 0.67
CA ILE A 55 9.26 4.74 -0.66
C ILE A 55 7.76 4.96 -0.83
N ARG A 56 7.34 6.23 -0.96
CA ARG A 56 5.94 6.58 -1.19
C ARG A 56 5.73 7.05 -2.62
N VAL A 57 4.70 6.49 -3.26
CA VAL A 57 4.24 6.88 -4.60
C VAL A 57 2.72 6.99 -4.58
N VAL A 58 2.15 7.87 -5.40
CA VAL A 58 0.70 7.95 -5.63
C VAL A 58 0.39 7.33 -6.99
N GLY A 59 -0.65 6.51 -7.07
CA GLY A 59 -1.01 5.78 -8.30
C GLY A 59 -1.18 6.69 -9.52
N SER A 60 -1.72 7.90 -9.34
CA SER A 60 -1.86 8.89 -10.41
C SER A 60 -0.52 9.40 -10.97
N GLU A 61 0.57 9.36 -10.22
CA GLU A 61 1.89 9.79 -10.66
C GLU A 61 2.44 8.90 -11.79
N PHE A 62 2.05 7.62 -11.80
CA PHE A 62 2.43 6.70 -12.89
C PHE A 62 1.76 7.03 -14.22
N VAL A 63 0.60 7.70 -14.18
CA VAL A 63 -0.21 8.02 -15.38
C VAL A 63 0.07 9.43 -15.90
N GLN A 64 0.39 10.37 -15.01
CA GLN A 64 0.53 11.79 -15.34
C GLN A 64 1.85 12.17 -16.01
N LYS A 65 2.90 11.38 -15.84
CA LYS A 65 4.16 11.57 -16.56
C LYS A 65 4.03 11.03 -17.99
N TYR A 66 4.83 11.52 -18.89
CA TYR A 66 4.77 11.29 -20.35
C TYR A 66 4.32 9.89 -20.77
N LEU A 67 3.49 9.80 -21.80
CA LEU A 67 3.05 8.55 -22.43
C LEU A 67 4.25 7.62 -22.67
N GLY A 68 4.17 6.39 -22.13
CA GLY A 68 5.21 5.37 -22.23
C GLY A 68 6.21 5.29 -21.07
N GLU A 69 6.25 6.26 -20.17
CA GLU A 69 7.16 6.24 -19.01
C GLU A 69 6.59 5.54 -17.76
N GLY A 70 5.27 5.34 -17.68
CA GLY A 70 4.62 4.73 -16.54
C GLY A 70 5.20 3.37 -16.13
N PRO A 71 5.31 2.39 -17.05
CA PRO A 71 5.90 1.09 -16.74
C PRO A 71 7.38 1.19 -16.31
N ARG A 72 8.15 2.11 -16.88
CA ARG A 72 9.53 2.35 -16.48
C ARG A 72 9.61 2.87 -15.04
N MET A 73 8.74 3.83 -14.68
CA MET A 73 8.69 4.36 -13.34
C MET A 73 8.36 3.27 -12.30
N VAL A 74 7.45 2.35 -12.63
CA VAL A 74 7.19 1.18 -11.78
C VAL A 74 8.47 0.38 -11.56
N ARG A 75 9.18 0.00 -12.63
CA ARG A 75 10.45 -0.74 -12.53
C ARG A 75 11.49 -0.01 -11.68
N ASP A 76 11.62 1.31 -11.85
CA ASP A 76 12.58 2.12 -11.11
C ASP A 76 12.27 2.18 -9.61
N VAL A 77 10.98 2.30 -9.23
CA VAL A 77 10.53 2.26 -7.83
C VAL A 77 10.86 0.91 -7.19
N PHE A 78 10.58 -0.19 -7.88
CA PHE A 78 10.86 -1.53 -7.37
C PHE A 78 12.35 -1.84 -7.30
N ARG A 79 13.13 -1.36 -8.28
CA ARG A 79 14.59 -1.45 -8.26
C ARG A 79 15.16 -0.70 -7.06
N LEU A 80 14.76 0.56 -6.86
CA LEU A 80 15.19 1.38 -5.73
C LEU A 80 14.86 0.70 -4.39
N ALA A 81 13.68 0.06 -4.29
CA ALA A 81 13.30 -0.66 -3.10
C ALA A 81 14.19 -1.87 -2.81
N ARG A 82 14.59 -2.61 -3.84
CA ARG A 82 15.53 -3.74 -3.71
C ARG A 82 16.93 -3.28 -3.31
N GLU A 83 17.42 -2.21 -3.89
CA GLU A 83 18.73 -1.64 -3.58
C GLU A 83 18.83 -1.11 -2.14
N ASN A 84 17.70 -0.67 -1.57
CA ASN A 84 17.62 -0.12 -0.22
C ASN A 84 16.89 -1.06 0.77
N ALA A 85 16.92 -2.36 0.52
CA ALA A 85 16.31 -3.33 1.43
C ALA A 85 17.00 -3.34 2.82
N PRO A 86 16.27 -3.49 3.93
CA PRO A 86 14.81 -3.69 4.03
C PRO A 86 14.02 -2.42 3.70
N SER A 87 12.97 -2.56 2.89
CA SER A 87 12.20 -1.44 2.39
C SER A 87 10.68 -1.69 2.34
N ILE A 88 9.92 -0.60 2.43
CA ILE A 88 8.46 -0.60 2.28
C ILE A 88 8.12 0.32 1.10
N ILE A 89 7.45 -0.25 0.09
CA ILE A 89 6.83 0.52 -0.98
C ILE A 89 5.38 0.80 -0.57
N PHE A 90 5.01 2.07 -0.49
CA PHE A 90 3.64 2.49 -0.25
C PHE A 90 3.06 3.15 -1.49
N ILE A 91 2.03 2.54 -2.08
CA ILE A 91 1.32 3.06 -3.24
C ILE A 91 -0.06 3.52 -2.79
N ASP A 92 -0.25 4.84 -2.73
CA ASP A 92 -1.53 5.45 -2.40
C ASP A 92 -2.40 5.59 -3.66
N GLU A 93 -3.73 5.61 -3.49
CA GLU A 93 -4.69 5.77 -4.61
C GLU A 93 -4.46 4.76 -5.76
N ILE A 94 -4.26 3.49 -5.41
CA ILE A 94 -3.98 2.44 -6.40
C ILE A 94 -5.10 2.27 -7.42
N ASP A 95 -6.33 2.68 -7.12
CA ASP A 95 -7.47 2.67 -8.03
C ASP A 95 -7.25 3.52 -9.29
N ALA A 96 -6.34 4.49 -9.27
CA ALA A 96 -5.97 5.25 -10.48
C ALA A 96 -5.41 4.35 -11.61
N ILE A 97 -4.71 3.27 -11.27
CA ILE A 97 -4.07 2.36 -12.24
C ILE A 97 -4.65 0.95 -12.23
N ALA A 98 -5.34 0.56 -11.17
CA ALA A 98 -5.74 -0.81 -10.91
C ALA A 98 -7.25 -1.04 -10.96
N THR A 99 -8.01 -0.13 -11.53
CA THR A 99 -9.45 -0.30 -11.75
C THR A 99 -9.71 -1.28 -12.90
N LYS A 100 -10.68 -2.20 -12.70
CA LYS A 100 -11.20 -3.06 -13.77
C LYS A 100 -11.63 -2.22 -14.96
N ARG A 101 -11.03 -2.46 -16.11
CA ARG A 101 -11.43 -1.84 -17.38
C ARG A 101 -11.80 -2.95 -18.34
N PHE A 102 -13.06 -2.97 -18.77
CA PHE A 102 -13.56 -4.01 -19.67
C PHE A 102 -13.15 -3.77 -21.14
N ASP A 103 -12.91 -2.51 -21.51
CA ASP A 103 -12.53 -2.14 -22.88
C ASP A 103 -11.48 -1.02 -22.87
N ALA A 104 -10.26 -1.33 -23.27
CA ALA A 104 -9.22 -0.33 -23.51
C ALA A 104 -9.37 0.30 -24.89
N GLN A 105 -10.31 1.23 -25.02
CA GLN A 105 -10.62 1.88 -26.31
C GLN A 105 -9.70 3.07 -26.60
N THR A 106 -9.10 3.67 -25.57
CA THR A 106 -8.24 4.85 -25.73
C THR A 106 -6.75 4.50 -25.52
N GLY A 107 -5.87 5.35 -26.09
CA GLY A 107 -4.42 5.23 -25.85
C GLY A 107 -4.04 5.33 -24.36
N ALA A 108 -4.77 6.17 -23.62
CA ALA A 108 -4.59 6.33 -22.17
C ALA A 108 -4.96 5.05 -21.41
N ASP A 109 -6.03 4.36 -21.81
CA ASP A 109 -6.44 3.11 -21.18
C ASP A 109 -5.42 2.00 -21.40
N ARG A 110 -4.82 1.93 -22.58
CA ARG A 110 -3.74 0.98 -22.88
C ARG A 110 -2.49 1.23 -22.03
N GLU A 111 -2.17 2.50 -21.80
CA GLU A 111 -1.03 2.86 -20.95
C GLU A 111 -1.28 2.44 -19.49
N VAL A 112 -2.46 2.70 -18.95
CA VAL A 112 -2.82 2.27 -17.59
C VAL A 112 -2.78 0.74 -17.46
N GLN A 113 -3.22 -0.01 -18.48
CA GLN A 113 -3.10 -1.47 -18.49
C GLN A 113 -1.64 -1.93 -18.49
N ARG A 114 -0.75 -1.26 -19.24
CA ARG A 114 0.69 -1.56 -19.24
C ARG A 114 1.32 -1.31 -17.88
N ILE A 115 0.94 -0.21 -17.21
CA ILE A 115 1.41 0.11 -15.87
C ILE A 115 0.97 -0.98 -14.89
N LEU A 116 -0.30 -1.37 -14.92
CA LEU A 116 -0.83 -2.44 -14.08
C LEU A 116 -0.11 -3.77 -14.32
N LEU A 117 0.08 -4.15 -15.59
CA LEU A 117 0.78 -5.39 -15.95
C LEU A 117 2.23 -5.38 -15.44
N GLU A 118 2.93 -4.27 -15.58
CA GLU A 118 4.30 -4.13 -15.06
C GLU A 118 4.31 -4.24 -13.52
N LEU A 119 3.36 -3.60 -12.84
CA LEU A 119 3.21 -3.68 -11.39
C LEU A 119 3.04 -5.13 -10.93
N LEU A 120 2.15 -5.88 -11.59
CA LEU A 120 1.92 -7.30 -11.31
C LEU A 120 3.18 -8.13 -11.54
N THR A 121 3.91 -7.85 -12.64
CA THR A 121 5.17 -8.52 -12.98
C THR A 121 6.25 -8.27 -11.92
N GLN A 122 6.37 -7.03 -11.45
CA GLN A 122 7.33 -6.68 -10.40
C GLN A 122 6.97 -7.33 -9.07
N MET A 123 5.68 -7.44 -8.74
CA MET A 123 5.23 -8.14 -7.53
C MET A 123 5.49 -9.65 -7.60
N ASP A 124 5.25 -10.27 -8.75
CA ASP A 124 5.53 -11.70 -8.96
C ASP A 124 7.03 -12.01 -8.97
N GLY A 125 7.86 -11.05 -9.33
CA GLY A 125 9.32 -11.17 -9.35
C GLY A 125 10.01 -10.98 -7.99
N PHE A 126 9.25 -10.85 -6.90
CA PHE A 126 9.84 -10.87 -5.57
C PHE A 126 10.21 -12.30 -5.18
N ASP A 127 11.50 -12.57 -5.07
CA ASP A 127 11.98 -13.77 -4.40
C ASP A 127 11.53 -13.77 -2.93
N GLN A 128 11.21 -14.94 -2.41
CA GLN A 128 10.76 -15.13 -1.01
C GLN A 128 11.75 -14.57 0.03
N GLY A 129 12.99 -14.33 -0.35
CA GLY A 129 14.04 -13.71 0.47
C GLY A 129 14.14 -12.18 0.36
N SER A 130 13.38 -11.53 -0.51
CA SER A 130 13.48 -10.07 -0.65
C SER A 130 12.83 -9.36 0.54
N ASN A 131 13.63 -8.61 1.30
CA ASN A 131 13.15 -7.79 2.42
C ASN A 131 12.42 -6.52 1.92
N VAL A 132 11.57 -6.65 0.91
CA VAL A 132 10.73 -5.60 0.37
C VAL A 132 9.27 -5.94 0.62
N LYS A 133 8.52 -5.01 1.21
CA LYS A 133 7.08 -5.17 1.46
C LYS A 133 6.32 -4.10 0.69
N VAL A 134 5.18 -4.49 0.12
CA VAL A 134 4.32 -3.58 -0.65
C VAL A 134 3.04 -3.31 0.12
N ILE A 135 2.73 -2.05 0.35
CA ILE A 135 1.48 -1.62 0.96
C ILE A 135 0.74 -0.76 -0.06
N MET A 136 -0.47 -1.13 -0.38
CA MET A 136 -1.33 -0.35 -1.29
C MET A 136 -2.53 0.20 -0.54
N ALA A 137 -2.97 1.39 -0.92
CA ALA A 137 -4.16 2.00 -0.34
C ALA A 137 -5.15 2.41 -1.43
N THR A 138 -6.43 2.21 -1.15
CA THR A 138 -7.53 2.65 -2.03
C THR A 138 -8.75 3.06 -1.21
N ASN A 139 -9.52 3.96 -1.77
CA ASN A 139 -10.85 4.29 -1.26
C ASN A 139 -11.96 3.40 -1.88
N ARG A 140 -11.64 2.64 -2.93
CA ARG A 140 -12.60 1.90 -3.76
C ARG A 140 -12.12 0.47 -4.03
N ALA A 141 -12.18 -0.39 -3.00
CA ALA A 141 -11.72 -1.78 -3.11
C ALA A 141 -12.56 -2.64 -4.09
N ASP A 142 -13.83 -2.29 -4.26
CA ASP A 142 -14.79 -2.96 -5.14
C ASP A 142 -14.44 -2.82 -6.62
N THR A 143 -13.73 -1.76 -7.00
CA THR A 143 -13.36 -1.47 -8.39
C THR A 143 -12.01 -2.07 -8.79
N LEU A 144 -11.24 -2.59 -7.86
CA LEU A 144 -9.90 -3.11 -8.14
C LEU A 144 -9.90 -4.36 -9.01
N ASP A 145 -8.88 -4.48 -9.85
CA ASP A 145 -8.65 -5.68 -10.65
C ASP A 145 -8.34 -6.88 -9.74
N PRO A 146 -9.08 -8.01 -9.87
CA PRO A 146 -8.86 -9.21 -9.08
C PRO A 146 -7.44 -9.78 -9.19
N ALA A 147 -6.72 -9.48 -10.27
CA ALA A 147 -5.35 -9.94 -10.46
C ALA A 147 -4.40 -9.44 -9.36
N LEU A 148 -4.64 -8.25 -8.78
CA LEU A 148 -3.88 -7.75 -7.63
C LEU A 148 -4.13 -8.54 -6.35
N LEU A 149 -5.32 -9.13 -6.22
CA LEU A 149 -5.79 -9.78 -5.00
C LEU A 149 -5.45 -11.27 -4.96
N ARG A 150 -4.61 -11.75 -5.89
CA ARG A 150 -4.15 -13.15 -5.91
C ARG A 150 -3.13 -13.41 -4.80
N PRO A 151 -3.06 -14.67 -4.29
CA PRO A 151 -2.00 -15.08 -3.36
C PRO A 151 -0.61 -14.79 -3.94
N GLY A 152 0.31 -14.36 -3.07
CA GLY A 152 1.66 -13.94 -3.47
C GLY A 152 1.77 -12.48 -3.89
N ARG A 153 0.65 -11.74 -3.98
CA ARG A 153 0.62 -10.29 -4.28
C ARG A 153 0.08 -9.52 -3.08
N LEU A 154 -1.23 -9.26 -3.02
CA LEU A 154 -1.88 -8.62 -1.88
C LEU A 154 -2.56 -9.68 -1.01
N ASP A 155 -1.78 -10.33 -0.18
CA ASP A 155 -2.21 -11.47 0.62
C ASP A 155 -3.11 -11.07 1.78
N ARG A 156 -3.00 -9.83 2.23
CA ARG A 156 -3.78 -9.30 3.35
C ARG A 156 -4.55 -8.07 2.94
N LYS A 157 -5.83 -8.04 3.37
CA LYS A 157 -6.73 -6.91 3.18
C LYS A 157 -7.13 -6.40 4.55
N ILE A 158 -6.96 -5.11 4.79
CA ILE A 158 -7.28 -4.45 6.05
C ILE A 158 -8.29 -3.34 5.76
N GLU A 159 -9.47 -3.47 6.33
CA GLU A 159 -10.52 -2.48 6.22
C GLU A 159 -10.33 -1.35 7.23
N PHE A 160 -10.54 -0.13 6.77
CA PHE A 160 -10.59 1.09 7.58
C PHE A 160 -12.03 1.61 7.60
N PRO A 161 -12.88 1.15 8.53
CA PRO A 161 -14.24 1.63 8.62
C PRO A 161 -14.28 3.09 9.06
N LEU A 162 -15.45 3.71 8.92
CA LEU A 162 -15.69 5.03 9.51
C LEU A 162 -15.60 4.95 11.02
N PRO A 163 -14.95 5.91 11.70
CA PRO A 163 -14.81 5.90 13.14
C PRO A 163 -16.18 5.98 13.84
N ASN A 164 -16.34 5.17 14.87
CA ASN A 164 -17.52 5.19 15.71
C ASN A 164 -17.52 6.43 16.64
N ARG A 165 -18.61 6.64 17.40
CA ARG A 165 -18.76 7.82 18.27
C ARG A 165 -17.62 7.95 19.31
N ARG A 166 -17.16 6.84 19.86
CA ARG A 166 -16.07 6.83 20.86
C ARG A 166 -14.74 7.19 20.21
N GLU A 167 -14.45 6.65 19.06
CA GLU A 167 -13.24 6.92 18.29
C GLU A 167 -13.19 8.38 17.82
N LYS A 168 -14.33 8.91 17.31
CA LYS A 168 -14.44 10.33 16.96
C LYS A 168 -14.09 11.23 18.13
N ARG A 169 -14.60 10.93 19.33
CA ARG A 169 -14.29 11.70 20.55
C ARG A 169 -12.79 11.70 20.85
N LEU A 170 -12.14 10.52 20.74
CA LEU A 170 -10.70 10.40 20.96
C LEU A 170 -9.88 11.19 19.93
N ILE A 171 -10.30 11.14 18.65
CA ILE A 171 -9.67 11.92 17.57
C ILE A 171 -9.76 13.42 17.89
N PHE A 172 -10.95 13.92 18.25
CA PHE A 172 -11.12 15.32 18.63
C PHE A 172 -10.28 15.68 19.84
N GLN A 173 -10.27 14.89 20.90
CA GLN A 173 -9.46 15.13 22.09
C GLN A 173 -7.96 15.20 21.73
N THR A 174 -7.47 14.33 20.86
CA THR A 174 -6.07 14.31 20.44
C THR A 174 -5.70 15.54 19.62
N ILE A 175 -6.60 16.00 18.73
CA ILE A 175 -6.38 17.19 17.92
C ILE A 175 -6.46 18.45 18.78
N CYS A 176 -7.51 18.58 19.57
CA CYS A 176 -7.72 19.76 20.44
C CYS A 176 -6.64 19.90 21.52
N GLY A 177 -6.11 18.77 22.02
CA GLY A 177 -5.02 18.79 22.99
C GLY A 177 -3.68 19.35 22.44
N ARG A 178 -3.58 19.52 21.11
CA ARG A 178 -2.44 20.17 20.46
C ARG A 178 -2.71 21.63 20.08
N MET A 179 -3.92 22.11 20.31
CA MET A 179 -4.36 23.47 20.02
C MET A 179 -4.34 24.30 21.28
N ASN A 180 -3.90 25.55 21.18
CA ASN A 180 -4.12 26.55 22.22
C ASN A 180 -5.60 26.99 22.13
N LEU A 181 -6.45 26.36 22.93
CA LEU A 181 -7.86 26.75 23.02
C LEU A 181 -7.94 27.94 24.00
N SER A 182 -8.65 28.98 23.58
CA SER A 182 -9.07 30.07 24.50
C SER A 182 -10.00 29.48 25.57
N PRO A 183 -9.87 29.92 26.83
CA PRO A 183 -10.74 29.45 27.91
C PRO A 183 -12.21 29.75 27.66
#